data_a7dcce79ef2a6284555e80311b5f9c6f
#
_entry.id   a7dcce79ef2a6284555e80311b5f9c6f
#
_cell.length_a   1.000
_cell.length_b   1.000
_cell.length_c   1.000
_cell.angle_alpha   90.00
_cell.angle_beta   90.00
_cell.angle_gamma   90.00
#
_symmetry.space_group_name_H-M   'P 1'
#
loop_
_entity.id
_entity.type
_entity.pdbx_description
1 polymer ?
#
loop_
_entity_poly.entity_id
_entity_poly.type
_entity_poly.pdbx_seq_one_letter_code
_entity_poly.pdbx_strand_id
1 'polypeptide(L)'
;MFKDYKRMFRFDTETNSLNPEPCGEILELGGILLTKPEGSDKFSERQDISVLIKNKYPLLNSDIHHITAEMCQGNGVTKEELFELLKGIFGDYSDTLIVAYNSPFDMKFVRAFMEEMSPGYKITNPVLDMLEVARDRTGLYRGNKLCDMIVRYDVKDVENSHRALDDCNALLGVMRAMWKEKPDIENYIRK
;
A
#
# COMPACT_ATOMS: atom_id res chain seq x y z
N MET A 1 3.82 -13.81 -14.04
CA MET A 1 3.71 -13.27 -12.68
C MET A 1 2.24 -12.91 -12.42
N PHE A 2 1.68 -13.40 -11.32
CA PHE A 2 0.33 -13.11 -10.84
C PHE A 2 -0.81 -13.42 -11.83
N LYS A 3 -0.77 -14.60 -12.47
CA LYS A 3 -1.76 -15.00 -13.50
C LYS A 3 -3.18 -15.14 -12.94
N ASP A 4 -3.31 -15.58 -11.69
CA ASP A 4 -4.60 -15.87 -11.04
C ASP A 4 -5.37 -14.62 -10.61
N TYR A 5 -4.75 -13.43 -10.69
CA TYR A 5 -5.34 -12.17 -10.27
C TYR A 5 -5.67 -11.29 -11.47
N LYS A 6 -6.87 -10.76 -11.51
CA LYS A 6 -7.30 -9.76 -12.52
C LYS A 6 -6.87 -8.35 -12.17
N ARG A 7 -6.78 -8.07 -10.86
CA ARG A 7 -6.41 -6.76 -10.34
C ARG A 7 -5.24 -6.89 -9.37
N MET A 8 -4.42 -5.86 -9.28
CA MET A 8 -3.37 -5.73 -8.28
C MET A 8 -3.38 -4.32 -7.75
N PHE A 9 -3.54 -4.17 -6.44
CA PHE A 9 -3.45 -2.89 -5.78
C PHE A 9 -2.19 -2.84 -4.92
N ARG A 10 -1.23 -2.03 -5.35
CA ARG A 10 -0.07 -1.68 -4.54
C ARG A 10 -0.39 -0.40 -3.83
N PHE A 11 -0.18 -0.36 -2.52
CA PHE A 11 -0.51 0.81 -1.74
C PHE A 11 0.42 0.99 -0.55
N ASP A 12 0.40 2.19 -0.04
CA ASP A 12 1.08 2.65 1.15
C ASP A 12 0.20 3.68 1.86
N THR A 13 0.38 3.85 3.17
CA THR A 13 -0.38 4.82 3.97
C THR A 13 0.53 5.66 4.84
N GLU A 14 0.33 6.98 4.82
CA GLU A 14 0.86 7.86 5.85
C GLU A 14 -0.17 8.01 6.97
N THR A 15 0.30 7.96 8.21
CA THR A 15 -0.56 7.94 9.40
C THR A 15 -0.05 8.88 10.48
N ASN A 16 -0.95 9.39 11.33
CA ASN A 16 -0.58 10.22 12.47
C ASN A 16 -0.08 9.42 13.69
N SER A 17 -0.06 8.09 13.62
CA SER A 17 0.29 7.22 14.75
C SER A 17 0.86 5.90 14.26
N LEU A 18 1.47 5.14 15.16
CA LEU A 18 1.91 3.77 14.88
C LEU A 18 0.77 2.74 15.00
N ASN A 19 -0.35 3.10 15.63
CA ASN A 19 -1.51 2.23 15.81
C ASN A 19 -2.81 2.99 15.56
N PRO A 20 -3.87 2.34 15.04
CA PRO A 20 -5.16 3.00 14.81
C PRO A 20 -5.85 3.41 16.13
N GLU A 21 -5.70 2.63 17.19
CA GLU A 21 -6.27 2.96 18.50
C GLU A 21 -5.28 3.69 19.41
N PRO A 22 -5.73 4.66 20.22
CA PRO A 22 -7.11 5.18 20.32
C PRO A 22 -7.41 6.35 19.35
N CYS A 23 -6.43 6.92 18.66
CA CYS A 23 -6.56 8.17 17.88
C CYS A 23 -5.77 8.14 16.57
N GLY A 24 -5.35 6.96 16.11
CA GLY A 24 -4.60 6.81 14.87
C GLY A 24 -5.51 6.93 13.66
N GLU A 25 -5.11 7.76 12.70
CA GLU A 25 -5.84 7.99 11.45
C GLU A 25 -4.90 7.84 10.25
N ILE A 26 -5.48 7.45 9.11
CA ILE A 26 -4.81 7.54 7.82
C ILE A 26 -4.83 9.00 7.40
N LEU A 27 -3.67 9.56 7.06
CA LEU A 27 -3.50 10.93 6.58
C LEU A 27 -3.41 11.00 5.06
N GLU A 28 -2.76 10.03 4.46
CA GLU A 28 -2.64 9.85 3.02
C GLU A 28 -2.80 8.38 2.65
N LEU A 29 -3.52 8.13 1.56
CA LEU A 29 -3.51 6.85 0.86
C LEU A 29 -2.87 7.08 -0.50
N GLY A 30 -1.74 6.44 -0.74
CA GLY A 30 -1.14 6.31 -2.06
C GLY A 30 -1.32 4.91 -2.60
N GLY A 31 -1.61 4.78 -3.88
CA GLY A 31 -1.76 3.47 -4.46
C GLY A 31 -1.74 3.44 -5.98
N ILE A 32 -1.45 2.27 -6.51
CA ILE A 32 -1.47 2.00 -7.95
C ILE A 32 -2.32 0.76 -8.17
N LEU A 33 -3.49 0.96 -8.73
CA LEU A 33 -4.36 -0.12 -9.16
C LEU A 33 -4.04 -0.51 -10.59
N LEU A 34 -3.63 -1.77 -10.77
CA LEU A 34 -3.39 -2.36 -12.08
C LEU A 34 -4.51 -3.34 -12.40
N THR A 35 -4.99 -3.31 -13.64
CA THR A 35 -6.04 -4.20 -14.11
C THR A 35 -5.58 -4.91 -15.40
N LYS A 36 -5.98 -6.17 -15.55
CA LYS A 36 -5.85 -6.91 -16.79
C LYS A 36 -7.13 -6.71 -17.60
N PRO A 37 -7.05 -6.23 -18.84
CA PRO A 37 -8.18 -6.26 -19.76
C PRO A 37 -8.72 -7.67 -19.97
N GLU A 38 -9.97 -7.77 -20.36
CA GLU A 38 -10.59 -9.05 -20.68
C GLU A 38 -9.78 -9.81 -21.74
N GLY A 39 -9.51 -11.09 -21.49
CA GLY A 39 -8.69 -11.94 -22.35
C GLY A 39 -7.18 -11.68 -22.31
N SER A 40 -6.69 -10.80 -21.45
CA SER A 40 -5.26 -10.51 -21.28
C SER A 40 -4.68 -11.13 -20.02
N ASP A 41 -3.48 -11.71 -20.14
CA ASP A 41 -2.68 -12.15 -18.99
C ASP A 41 -1.76 -11.06 -18.43
N LYS A 42 -1.78 -9.84 -19.01
CA LYS A 42 -0.89 -8.75 -18.65
C LYS A 42 -1.66 -7.61 -18.02
N PHE A 43 -1.12 -7.07 -16.92
CA PHE A 43 -1.58 -5.80 -16.36
C PHE A 43 -1.16 -4.66 -17.31
N SER A 44 -2.13 -3.99 -17.92
CA SER A 44 -1.88 -2.90 -18.87
C SER A 44 -2.71 -1.64 -18.59
N GLU A 45 -3.76 -1.75 -17.79
CA GLU A 45 -4.50 -0.59 -17.30
C GLU A 45 -3.95 -0.19 -15.94
N ARG A 46 -3.68 1.11 -15.76
CA ARG A 46 -3.12 1.67 -14.55
C ARG A 46 -3.94 2.87 -14.09
N GLN A 47 -4.30 2.86 -12.83
CA GLN A 47 -4.90 3.98 -12.13
C GLN A 47 -4.03 4.33 -10.92
N ASP A 48 -3.55 5.56 -10.90
CA ASP A 48 -2.82 6.11 -9.76
C ASP A 48 -3.81 6.76 -8.79
N ILE A 49 -3.60 6.50 -7.51
CA ILE A 49 -4.41 7.00 -6.41
C ILE A 49 -3.46 7.75 -5.47
N SER A 50 -3.78 9.01 -5.18
CA SER A 50 -3.06 9.81 -4.19
C SER A 50 -4.09 10.73 -3.56
N VAL A 51 -4.53 10.40 -2.35
CA VAL A 51 -5.56 11.15 -1.65
C VAL A 51 -5.12 11.45 -0.22
N LEU A 52 -5.22 12.71 0.15
CA LEU A 52 -5.15 13.15 1.54
C LEU A 52 -6.52 12.94 2.19
N ILE A 53 -6.55 12.69 3.48
CA ILE A 53 -7.78 12.45 4.22
C ILE A 53 -7.97 13.55 5.26
N LYS A 54 -9.18 14.09 5.39
CA LYS A 54 -9.53 15.01 6.46
C LYS A 54 -9.40 14.32 7.80
N ASN A 55 -8.45 14.77 8.60
CA ASN A 55 -8.16 14.21 9.91
C ASN A 55 -8.92 14.94 11.02
N LYS A 56 -9.19 14.22 12.10
CA LYS A 56 -9.84 14.75 13.31
C LYS A 56 -8.83 15.04 14.43
N TYR A 57 -7.79 14.20 14.50
CA TYR A 57 -6.80 14.28 15.57
C TYR A 57 -5.54 15.02 15.13
N PRO A 58 -4.74 15.53 16.07
CA PRO A 58 -3.48 16.19 15.75
C PRO A 58 -2.56 15.32 14.91
N LEU A 59 -1.88 15.94 13.95
CA LEU A 59 -0.85 15.27 13.18
C LEU A 59 0.42 15.13 14.01
N LEU A 60 0.88 13.88 14.11
CA LEU A 60 2.18 13.55 14.67
C LEU A 60 3.10 13.12 13.50
N ASN A 61 4.41 13.26 13.70
CA ASN A 61 5.42 12.85 12.72
C ASN A 61 5.38 13.60 11.37
N SER A 62 4.89 14.82 11.34
CA SER A 62 4.87 15.65 10.12
C SER A 62 6.27 15.97 9.58
N ASP A 63 7.31 15.82 10.39
CA ASP A 63 8.71 15.84 10.00
C ASP A 63 9.13 14.63 9.14
N ILE A 64 8.37 13.55 9.16
CA ILE A 64 8.61 12.34 8.35
C ILE A 64 7.84 12.41 7.03
N HIS A 65 6.50 12.52 7.09
CA HIS A 65 5.63 12.47 5.91
C HIS A 65 5.33 13.83 5.29
N HIS A 66 5.75 14.94 5.91
CA HIS A 66 5.57 16.32 5.45
C HIS A 66 4.12 16.75 5.16
N ILE A 67 3.14 16.02 5.72
CA ILE A 67 1.72 16.37 5.61
C ILE A 67 1.35 17.32 6.73
N THR A 68 0.65 18.41 6.41
CA THR A 68 0.16 19.39 7.38
C THR A 68 -1.36 19.29 7.55
N ALA A 69 -1.86 19.82 8.67
CA ALA A 69 -3.29 19.88 8.93
C ALA A 69 -4.03 20.68 7.85
N GLU A 70 -3.43 21.77 7.37
CA GLU A 70 -3.99 22.58 6.28
C GLU A 70 -4.12 21.79 4.99
N MET A 71 -3.13 20.95 4.65
CA MET A 71 -3.19 20.08 3.49
C MET A 71 -4.36 19.09 3.59
N CYS A 72 -4.50 18.43 4.73
CA CYS A 72 -5.60 17.49 4.97
C CYS A 72 -6.97 18.18 4.95
N GLN A 73 -7.11 19.35 5.59
CA GLN A 73 -8.39 20.05 5.63
C GLN A 73 -8.75 20.72 4.31
N GLY A 74 -7.75 21.26 3.58
CA GLY A 74 -7.98 21.96 2.31
C GLY A 74 -8.21 21.02 1.12
N ASN A 75 -7.44 19.97 1.02
CA ASN A 75 -7.42 19.08 -0.15
C ASN A 75 -7.83 17.63 0.16
N GLY A 76 -8.06 17.30 1.43
CA GLY A 76 -8.39 15.94 1.83
C GLY A 76 -9.82 15.54 1.47
N VAL A 77 -9.98 14.28 1.13
CA VAL A 77 -11.30 13.64 0.99
C VAL A 77 -11.93 13.39 2.36
N THR A 78 -13.24 13.23 2.41
CA THR A 78 -13.94 12.82 3.64
C THR A 78 -13.74 11.33 3.93
N LYS A 79 -14.08 10.90 5.13
CA LYS A 79 -14.07 9.47 5.49
C LYS A 79 -15.01 8.66 4.61
N GLU A 80 -16.17 9.20 4.26
CA GLU A 80 -17.15 8.55 3.38
C GLU A 80 -16.60 8.36 1.96
N GLU A 81 -15.93 9.36 1.41
CA GLU A 81 -15.29 9.29 0.09
C GLU A 81 -14.14 8.27 0.09
N LEU A 82 -13.30 8.25 1.15
CA LEU A 82 -12.25 7.24 1.30
C LEU A 82 -12.85 5.83 1.43
N PHE A 83 -13.94 5.67 2.20
CA PHE A 83 -14.61 4.39 2.37
C PHE A 83 -15.11 3.83 1.03
N GLU A 84 -15.80 4.63 0.23
CA GLU A 84 -16.28 4.20 -1.09
C GLU A 84 -15.12 3.87 -2.05
N LEU A 85 -14.02 4.64 -2.00
CA LEU A 85 -12.81 4.33 -2.76
C LEU A 85 -12.24 2.97 -2.36
N LEU A 86 -12.01 2.74 -1.07
CA LEU A 86 -11.46 1.49 -0.57
C LEU A 86 -12.38 0.30 -0.81
N LYS A 87 -13.69 0.49 -0.64
CA LYS A 87 -14.70 -0.51 -0.95
C LYS A 87 -14.69 -0.91 -2.44
N GLY A 88 -14.48 0.04 -3.35
CA GLY A 88 -14.30 -0.20 -4.78
C GLY A 88 -13.03 -1.00 -5.11
N ILE A 89 -12.01 -0.94 -4.26
CA ILE A 89 -10.73 -1.65 -4.43
C ILE A 89 -10.79 -3.03 -3.76
N PHE A 90 -11.16 -3.07 -2.48
CA PHE A 90 -11.14 -4.29 -1.68
C PHE A 90 -12.40 -5.15 -1.83
N GLY A 91 -13.56 -4.57 -1.98
CA GLY A 91 -14.89 -5.14 -2.16
C GLY A 91 -15.00 -6.68 -2.27
N ASP A 92 -15.92 -7.18 -3.06
CA ASP A 92 -16.09 -8.62 -3.32
C ASP A 92 -15.10 -9.18 -4.37
N TYR A 93 -14.02 -8.42 -4.62
CA TYR A 93 -13.03 -8.75 -5.63
C TYR A 93 -11.93 -9.68 -5.08
N SER A 94 -12.26 -10.94 -4.83
CA SER A 94 -11.28 -11.96 -4.42
C SER A 94 -10.12 -12.15 -5.41
N ASP A 95 -10.27 -11.63 -6.62
CA ASP A 95 -9.25 -11.62 -7.68
C ASP A 95 -8.35 -10.37 -7.66
N THR A 96 -8.48 -9.51 -6.64
CA THR A 96 -7.58 -8.38 -6.40
C THR A 96 -6.48 -8.77 -5.42
N LEU A 97 -5.25 -8.84 -5.90
CA LEU A 97 -4.06 -9.02 -5.06
C LEU A 97 -3.67 -7.68 -4.42
N ILE A 98 -3.53 -7.67 -3.12
CA ILE A 98 -3.02 -6.52 -2.36
C ILE A 98 -1.52 -6.67 -2.19
N VAL A 99 -0.76 -5.60 -2.47
CA VAL A 99 0.70 -5.58 -2.32
C VAL A 99 1.09 -4.35 -1.52
N ALA A 100 1.89 -4.54 -0.47
CA ALA A 100 2.47 -3.43 0.28
C ALA A 100 3.87 -3.79 0.82
N TYR A 101 4.60 -2.80 1.28
CA TYR A 101 5.87 -3.01 1.96
C TYR A 101 5.65 -2.89 3.47
N ASN A 102 5.81 -4.00 4.21
CA ASN A 102 5.37 -4.12 5.60
C ASN A 102 3.82 -4.05 5.73
N SER A 103 3.15 -4.82 4.88
CA SER A 103 1.67 -4.83 4.78
C SER A 103 0.91 -4.93 6.10
N PRO A 104 1.42 -5.58 7.18
CA PRO A 104 0.72 -5.58 8.47
C PRO A 104 0.51 -4.17 9.05
N PHE A 105 1.40 -3.22 8.74
CA PHE A 105 1.26 -1.84 9.19
C PHE A 105 0.07 -1.15 8.50
N ASP A 106 0.05 -1.13 7.18
CA ASP A 106 -1.00 -0.45 6.40
C ASP A 106 -2.35 -1.14 6.57
N MET A 107 -2.35 -2.46 6.51
CA MET A 107 -3.57 -3.25 6.61
C MET A 107 -4.27 -3.12 7.97
N LYS A 108 -3.54 -2.88 9.07
CA LYS A 108 -4.21 -2.65 10.36
C LYS A 108 -4.99 -1.33 10.39
N PHE A 109 -4.46 -0.27 9.77
CA PHE A 109 -5.15 1.00 9.65
C PHE A 109 -6.35 0.90 8.71
N VAL A 110 -6.16 0.30 7.54
CA VAL A 110 -7.25 0.10 6.59
C VAL A 110 -8.37 -0.77 7.19
N ARG A 111 -8.04 -1.86 7.87
CA ARG A 111 -9.06 -2.70 8.53
C ARG A 111 -9.80 -1.96 9.63
N ALA A 112 -9.08 -1.21 10.50
CA ALA A 112 -9.71 -0.42 11.56
C ALA A 112 -10.65 0.65 10.98
N PHE A 113 -10.21 1.32 9.92
CA PHE A 113 -11.02 2.32 9.21
C PHE A 113 -12.27 1.69 8.58
N MET A 114 -12.12 0.57 7.86
CA MET A 114 -13.27 -0.11 7.24
C MET A 114 -14.27 -0.63 8.27
N GLU A 115 -13.79 -1.14 9.42
CA GLU A 115 -14.64 -1.56 10.54
C GLU A 115 -15.36 -0.37 11.20
N GLU A 116 -14.69 0.79 11.35
CA GLU A 116 -15.30 2.04 11.84
C GLU A 116 -16.46 2.47 10.93
N MET A 117 -16.23 2.44 9.61
CA MET A 117 -17.20 2.91 8.62
C MET A 117 -18.35 1.91 8.38
N SER A 118 -18.08 0.64 8.49
CA SER A 118 -19.07 -0.45 8.28
C SER A 118 -18.78 -1.62 9.22
N PRO A 119 -19.40 -1.62 10.41
CA PRO A 119 -19.16 -2.69 11.40
C PRO A 119 -19.39 -4.09 10.83
N GLY A 120 -18.42 -4.97 11.02
CA GLY A 120 -18.41 -6.32 10.48
C GLY A 120 -17.83 -6.44 9.06
N TYR A 121 -17.34 -5.36 8.46
CA TYR A 121 -16.67 -5.41 7.15
C TYR A 121 -15.35 -6.18 7.23
N LYS A 122 -15.18 -7.14 6.33
CA LYS A 122 -13.97 -7.97 6.30
C LYS A 122 -13.25 -7.84 4.96
N ILE A 123 -11.97 -7.52 5.02
CA ILE A 123 -11.08 -7.56 3.86
C ILE A 123 -10.54 -8.99 3.76
N THR A 124 -10.91 -9.70 2.71
CA THR A 124 -10.55 -11.10 2.44
C THR A 124 -9.59 -11.25 1.26
N ASN A 125 -9.14 -10.15 0.70
CA ASN A 125 -8.20 -10.14 -0.42
C ASN A 125 -6.89 -10.83 -0.06
N PRO A 126 -6.27 -11.57 -0.99
CA PRO A 126 -4.92 -12.09 -0.81
C PRO A 126 -3.91 -10.94 -0.70
N VAL A 127 -2.94 -11.09 0.19
CA VAL A 127 -1.94 -10.06 0.50
C VAL A 127 -0.54 -10.59 0.24
N LEU A 128 0.28 -9.79 -0.43
CA LEU A 128 1.71 -9.98 -0.60
C LEU A 128 2.47 -8.91 0.17
N ASP A 129 3.21 -9.32 1.21
CA ASP A 129 4.11 -8.45 1.96
C ASP A 129 5.51 -8.49 1.38
N MET A 130 5.94 -7.41 0.74
CA MET A 130 7.27 -7.35 0.13
C MET A 130 8.42 -7.25 1.15
N LEU A 131 8.15 -6.88 2.40
CA LEU A 131 9.14 -6.96 3.48
C LEU A 131 9.47 -8.43 3.83
N GLU A 132 8.50 -9.33 3.77
CA GLU A 132 8.74 -10.76 3.97
C GLU A 132 9.67 -11.31 2.89
N VAL A 133 9.42 -10.95 1.63
CA VAL A 133 10.30 -11.29 0.50
C VAL A 133 11.70 -10.71 0.69
N ALA A 134 11.80 -9.44 1.08
CA ALA A 134 13.10 -8.78 1.31
C ALA A 134 13.92 -9.51 2.39
N ARG A 135 13.29 -9.90 3.48
CA ARG A 135 13.95 -10.66 4.56
C ARG A 135 14.48 -12.02 4.07
N ASP A 136 13.73 -12.72 3.24
CA ASP A 136 14.18 -13.98 2.63
C ASP A 136 15.41 -13.75 1.71
N ARG A 137 15.35 -12.71 0.86
CA ARG A 137 16.45 -12.38 -0.06
C ARG A 137 17.75 -11.99 0.65
N THR A 138 17.63 -11.32 1.78
CA THR A 138 18.81 -10.84 2.53
C THR A 138 19.30 -11.84 3.58
N GLY A 139 18.44 -12.71 4.06
CA GLY A 139 18.69 -13.55 5.24
C GLY A 139 18.79 -12.74 6.54
N LEU A 140 18.40 -11.46 6.53
CA LEU A 140 18.55 -10.55 7.66
C LEU A 140 17.18 -10.22 8.26
N TYR A 141 17.11 -10.10 9.57
CA TYR A 141 15.89 -9.63 10.25
C TYR A 141 15.73 -8.10 10.19
N ARG A 142 16.83 -7.34 10.18
CA ARG A 142 16.88 -5.85 10.15
C ARG A 142 17.61 -5.37 8.90
N GLY A 143 17.46 -4.08 8.57
CA GLY A 143 18.11 -3.49 7.39
C GLY A 143 17.41 -3.88 6.09
N ASN A 144 16.08 -4.02 6.15
CA ASN A 144 15.25 -4.36 5.01
C ASN A 144 14.14 -3.31 4.80
N LYS A 145 14.40 -2.04 5.10
CA LYS A 145 13.46 -0.97 4.74
C LYS A 145 13.35 -0.85 3.22
N LEU A 146 12.31 -0.24 2.72
CA LEU A 146 12.14 0.00 1.28
C LEU A 146 13.36 0.74 0.69
N CYS A 147 13.85 1.78 1.38
CA CYS A 147 15.05 2.51 0.97
C CYS A 147 16.31 1.61 0.92
N ASP A 148 16.46 0.65 1.84
CA ASP A 148 17.59 -0.29 1.80
C ASP A 148 17.51 -1.17 0.55
N MET A 149 16.31 -1.58 0.14
CA MET A 149 16.08 -2.39 -1.05
C MET A 149 16.23 -1.60 -2.35
N ILE A 150 15.85 -0.33 -2.38
CA ILE A 150 16.13 0.58 -3.50
C ILE A 150 17.61 0.62 -3.77
N VAL A 151 18.43 0.81 -2.72
CA VAL A 151 19.89 0.84 -2.82
C VAL A 151 20.45 -0.54 -3.23
N ARG A 152 20.01 -1.62 -2.57
CA ARG A 152 20.49 -2.98 -2.83
C ARG A 152 20.30 -3.42 -4.27
N TYR A 153 19.14 -3.10 -4.85
CA TYR A 153 18.78 -3.50 -6.21
C TYR A 153 19.07 -2.44 -7.26
N ASP A 154 19.72 -1.33 -6.87
CA ASP A 154 20.04 -0.21 -7.76
C ASP A 154 18.82 0.27 -8.57
N VAL A 155 17.66 0.40 -7.88
CA VAL A 155 16.44 0.87 -8.52
C VAL A 155 16.58 2.35 -8.83
N LYS A 156 16.49 2.69 -10.12
CA LYS A 156 16.71 4.05 -10.62
C LYS A 156 15.38 4.78 -10.81
N ASP A 157 15.47 6.11 -10.88
CA ASP A 157 14.36 7.01 -11.21
C ASP A 157 13.14 6.85 -10.27
N VAL A 158 13.42 6.56 -8.99
CA VAL A 158 12.40 6.48 -7.94
C VAL A 158 12.80 7.37 -6.76
N GLU A 159 11.82 8.00 -6.16
CA GLU A 159 11.96 8.73 -4.92
C GLU A 159 11.36 7.90 -3.78
N ASN A 160 12.02 7.90 -2.62
CA ASN A 160 11.44 7.45 -1.36
C ASN A 160 11.28 8.71 -0.51
N SER A 161 10.24 9.47 -0.84
CA SER A 161 9.99 10.81 -0.31
C SER A 161 9.12 10.80 0.95
N HIS A 162 8.74 9.61 1.44
CA HIS A 162 7.69 9.45 2.44
C HIS A 162 6.37 10.10 2.01
N ARG A 163 6.06 9.99 0.72
CA ARG A 163 4.76 10.23 0.14
C ARG A 163 4.26 8.91 -0.43
N ALA A 164 3.08 8.52 -0.03
CA ALA A 164 2.56 7.18 -0.24
C ALA A 164 2.59 6.71 -1.71
N LEU A 165 2.32 7.59 -2.68
CA LEU A 165 2.37 7.21 -4.10
C LEU A 165 3.81 7.02 -4.62
N ASP A 166 4.77 7.80 -4.15
CA ASP A 166 6.19 7.66 -4.54
C ASP A 166 6.74 6.34 -4.02
N ASP A 167 6.41 5.99 -2.79
CA ASP A 167 6.79 4.71 -2.19
C ASP A 167 6.16 3.52 -2.93
N CYS A 168 4.93 3.65 -3.43
CA CYS A 168 4.32 2.65 -4.32
C CYS A 168 5.07 2.49 -5.66
N ASN A 169 5.60 3.57 -6.24
CA ASN A 169 6.41 3.50 -7.45
C ASN A 169 7.77 2.83 -7.18
N ALA A 170 8.43 3.19 -6.09
CA ALA A 170 9.67 2.57 -5.64
C ALA A 170 9.49 1.06 -5.38
N LEU A 171 8.39 0.70 -4.71
CA LEU A 171 8.02 -0.69 -4.46
C LEU A 171 7.90 -1.51 -5.75
N LEU A 172 7.36 -0.95 -6.83
CA LEU A 172 7.30 -1.63 -8.12
C LEU A 172 8.69 -1.99 -8.65
N GLY A 173 9.63 -1.04 -8.58
CA GLY A 173 11.02 -1.25 -9.00
C GLY A 173 11.68 -2.39 -8.22
N VAL A 174 11.56 -2.33 -6.89
CA VAL A 174 12.09 -3.36 -5.98
C VAL A 174 11.45 -4.73 -6.27
N MET A 175 10.13 -4.80 -6.40
CA MET A 175 9.40 -6.05 -6.70
C MET A 175 9.87 -6.68 -8.01
N ARG A 176 10.08 -5.88 -9.07
CA ARG A 176 10.61 -6.36 -10.35
C ARG A 176 12.03 -6.90 -10.23
N ALA A 177 12.87 -6.22 -9.47
CA ALA A 177 14.25 -6.64 -9.25
C ALA A 177 14.31 -7.95 -8.45
N MET A 178 13.55 -8.08 -7.38
CA MET A 178 13.44 -9.31 -6.59
C MET A 178 12.87 -10.48 -7.41
N TRP A 179 11.88 -10.22 -8.28
CA TRP A 179 11.37 -11.25 -9.19
C TRP A 179 12.44 -11.70 -10.20
N LYS A 180 13.24 -10.78 -10.71
CA LYS A 180 14.34 -11.10 -11.63
C LYS A 180 15.43 -11.93 -10.94
N GLU A 181 15.72 -11.63 -9.67
CA GLU A 181 16.69 -12.39 -8.86
C GLU A 181 16.21 -13.83 -8.64
N LYS A 182 14.93 -14.00 -8.21
CA LYS A 182 14.32 -15.30 -7.96
C LYS A 182 12.80 -15.22 -8.19
N PRO A 183 12.25 -15.91 -9.21
CA PRO A 183 10.86 -15.76 -9.62
C PRO A 183 9.86 -16.58 -8.76
N ASP A 184 9.93 -16.43 -7.45
CA ASP A 184 9.12 -17.18 -6.47
C ASP A 184 8.28 -16.28 -5.55
N ILE A 185 8.16 -14.99 -5.85
CA ILE A 185 7.44 -14.00 -5.01
C ILE A 185 5.99 -14.44 -4.76
N GLU A 186 5.37 -15.13 -5.70
CA GLU A 186 3.98 -15.61 -5.54
C GLU A 186 3.82 -16.60 -4.38
N ASN A 187 4.90 -17.26 -3.93
CA ASN A 187 4.87 -18.17 -2.79
C ASN A 187 4.66 -17.46 -1.44
N TYR A 188 4.82 -16.13 -1.40
CA TYR A 188 4.64 -15.30 -0.20
C TYR A 188 3.22 -14.71 -0.09
N ILE A 189 2.34 -15.00 -1.05
CA ILE A 189 0.95 -14.54 -1.00
C ILE A 189 0.20 -15.28 0.11
N ARG A 190 -0.39 -14.51 1.01
CA ARG A 190 -1.25 -14.99 2.10
C ARG A 190 -2.72 -14.81 1.71
N LYS A 191 -3.52 -15.84 1.89
CA LYS A 191 -4.98 -15.85 1.65
C LYS A 191 -5.74 -15.76 2.95
#